data_fe8c28ed6fa218a03b72c189ac454800
#
_entry.id   fe8c28ed6fa218a03b72c189ac454800
#
_cell.length_a   1.000
_cell.length_b   1.000
_cell.length_c   1.000
_cell.angle_alpha   90.00
_cell.angle_beta   90.00
_cell.angle_gamma   90.00
#
_symmetry.space_group_name_H-M   'P 1'
#
loop_
_entity.id
_entity.type
_entity.pdbx_description
1 polymer ?
#
loop_
_entity_poly.entity_id
_entity_poly.type
_entity_poly.pdbx_seq_one_letter_code
_entity_poly.pdbx_strand_id
1 'polypeptide(L)'
;MEPLLLLLWVAGLVRGGVRGSDAYDVILVGSGPGGLVAAESLSRHSDVTVLLLEAGDVSLQSTGGEAVLPYSASRGWTQFDIPGEFDNTIYNSDNEAYRADWVALSSVWLGKLLGGCSSISAAQYFRTPDAYVVKATWPYSADAVSSGFDAVEELSPYTETPSADGEYYLLEAFDIVGSALDGVGYAPKTLNDEEARNSKNHTYGHPPYTIKDGLRDSPAKTFYSEMEARDNVKLLVNSKALYIQQTQGNATGVVYQSAAGVTTQVSLTDRGVVLVAAGALSTPQLLMQSGIGPQDQLEALASAGSFDGVGQRDAWVINEAVGKTVFDAAVVYASFTHAGMVPFLNTQRPEDAIAQFVKNQTGPWAIPGPVLTAYETMEVGGREYEFQTTVLPHGFGDDYETDEAYTLALLINNPESRDYISVQGDAFNVATNGSWYLSTPNDAAAMEFYAAKMIFTMTDAGSVFLGGSSGGAEVDISSWVRDNAGSVSHHFGGGCYTAADDADDASRCADASFRVIGTRNVYLSDASLMKEGTVNPYAFVMYIGHQAAKNVLDAAFGVGADTEVEGGSPATSSSTSTSASSSSSSRYERVIVGILVLILVLD
;
A
#
# COMPACT_ATOMS: atom_id res chain seq x y z
N MET A 1 56.75 12.13 18.66
CA MET A 1 56.15 10.79 18.96
C MET A 1 54.65 11.00 18.85
N GLU A 2 54.10 10.75 17.69
CA GLU A 2 52.66 10.76 17.43
C GLU A 2 52.09 9.35 17.72
N PRO A 3 50.90 9.23 18.32
CA PRO A 3 50.23 7.94 18.40
C PRO A 3 49.43 7.69 17.14
N LEU A 4 49.74 6.60 16.47
CA LEU A 4 48.99 5.99 15.37
C LEU A 4 47.60 5.57 15.89
N LEU A 5 46.52 6.17 15.35
CA LEU A 5 45.16 5.69 15.51
C LEU A 5 44.96 4.50 14.57
N LEU A 6 44.77 3.31 15.14
CA LEU A 6 44.38 2.09 14.47
C LEU A 6 42.86 2.16 14.18
N LEU A 7 42.49 2.39 12.92
CA LEU A 7 41.13 2.19 12.46
C LEU A 7 40.87 0.68 12.32
N LEU A 8 40.11 0.12 13.23
CA LEU A 8 39.54 -1.22 13.12
C LEU A 8 38.34 -1.17 12.20
N TRP A 9 38.52 -1.64 10.98
CA TRP A 9 37.43 -2.02 10.08
C TRP A 9 36.80 -3.29 10.66
N VAL A 10 35.56 -3.19 11.13
CA VAL A 10 34.71 -4.34 11.39
C VAL A 10 34.11 -4.78 10.04
N ALA A 11 34.78 -5.71 9.39
CA ALA A 11 34.22 -6.42 8.26
C ALA A 11 33.16 -7.39 8.80
N GLY A 12 31.87 -7.05 8.64
CA GLY A 12 30.79 -7.99 8.83
C GLY A 12 30.97 -9.18 7.90
N LEU A 13 31.12 -10.35 8.48
CA LEU A 13 31.22 -11.62 7.75
C LEU A 13 29.89 -11.88 7.03
N VAL A 14 29.85 -11.63 5.75
CA VAL A 14 28.85 -12.21 4.84
C VAL A 14 29.16 -13.71 4.74
N ARG A 15 28.44 -14.53 5.48
CA ARG A 15 28.43 -15.99 5.29
C ARG A 15 27.31 -16.33 4.32
N GLY A 16 27.68 -16.63 3.08
CA GLY A 16 26.78 -17.16 2.06
C GLY A 16 27.56 -17.25 0.76
N GLY A 17 28.25 -18.36 0.53
CA GLY A 17 28.94 -18.59 -0.74
C GLY A 17 27.93 -18.87 -1.83
N VAL A 18 27.51 -17.86 -2.59
CA VAL A 18 26.84 -18.03 -3.86
C VAL A 18 27.86 -18.61 -4.84
N ARG A 19 27.56 -19.77 -5.41
CA ARG A 19 28.36 -20.37 -6.50
C ARG A 19 28.38 -19.38 -7.66
N GLY A 20 29.58 -19.07 -8.16
CA GLY A 20 29.81 -18.04 -9.15
C GLY A 20 29.00 -18.21 -10.43
N SER A 21 27.95 -17.46 -10.52
CA SER A 21 27.43 -16.74 -11.68
C SER A 21 26.61 -15.59 -11.15
N ASP A 22 26.89 -14.38 -11.61
CA ASP A 22 26.10 -13.17 -11.27
C ASP A 22 24.72 -13.17 -11.97
N ALA A 23 24.10 -14.32 -12.17
CA ALA A 23 22.84 -14.51 -12.87
C ALA A 23 21.77 -15.09 -11.94
N TYR A 24 20.55 -14.52 -12.00
CA TYR A 24 19.40 -14.89 -11.17
C TYR A 24 18.22 -15.34 -12.02
N ASP A 25 17.39 -16.21 -11.48
CA ASP A 25 16.13 -16.60 -12.10
C ASP A 25 15.09 -15.49 -12.02
N VAL A 26 15.07 -14.73 -10.92
CA VAL A 26 14.22 -13.54 -10.77
C VAL A 26 15.06 -12.36 -10.29
N ILE A 27 15.03 -11.26 -11.05
CA ILE A 27 15.49 -9.96 -10.57
C ILE A 27 14.24 -9.13 -10.26
N LEU A 28 13.99 -8.89 -8.97
CA LEU A 28 12.86 -8.14 -8.48
C LEU A 28 13.30 -6.71 -8.15
N VAL A 29 12.61 -5.72 -8.68
CA VAL A 29 12.93 -4.30 -8.53
C VAL A 29 11.88 -3.62 -7.66
N GLY A 30 12.29 -3.23 -6.45
CA GLY A 30 11.46 -2.59 -5.42
C GLY A 30 10.99 -3.56 -4.35
N SER A 31 11.19 -3.18 -3.10
CA SER A 31 10.82 -3.96 -1.91
C SER A 31 9.56 -3.44 -1.21
N GLY A 32 8.66 -2.81 -1.97
CA GLY A 32 7.33 -2.46 -1.48
C GLY A 32 6.49 -3.70 -1.14
N PRO A 33 5.24 -3.52 -0.66
CA PRO A 33 4.41 -4.64 -0.20
C PRO A 33 4.22 -5.72 -1.27
N GLY A 34 3.97 -5.37 -2.54
CA GLY A 34 3.86 -6.35 -3.62
C GLY A 34 5.18 -7.07 -3.91
N GLY A 35 6.32 -6.34 -3.85
CA GLY A 35 7.63 -6.92 -4.08
C GLY A 35 8.05 -7.92 -3.01
N LEU A 36 7.85 -7.59 -1.71
CA LEU A 36 8.21 -8.48 -0.61
C LEU A 36 7.36 -9.74 -0.56
N VAL A 37 6.05 -9.61 -0.79
CA VAL A 37 5.15 -10.77 -0.86
C VAL A 37 5.54 -11.68 -2.03
N ALA A 38 5.86 -11.11 -3.20
CA ALA A 38 6.30 -11.89 -4.36
C ALA A 38 7.65 -12.58 -4.11
N ALA A 39 8.63 -11.86 -3.54
CA ALA A 39 9.95 -12.41 -3.26
C ALA A 39 9.89 -13.58 -2.28
N GLU A 40 9.09 -13.46 -1.21
CA GLU A 40 8.89 -14.54 -0.25
C GLU A 40 8.28 -15.77 -0.91
N SER A 41 7.18 -15.60 -1.67
CA SER A 41 6.49 -16.70 -2.36
C SER A 41 7.39 -17.41 -3.38
N LEU A 42 8.14 -16.66 -4.20
CA LEU A 42 9.09 -17.21 -5.17
C LEU A 42 10.22 -17.99 -4.50
N SER A 43 10.74 -17.48 -3.40
CA SER A 43 11.88 -18.07 -2.71
C SER A 43 11.57 -19.34 -1.90
N ARG A 44 10.29 -19.68 -1.71
CA ARG A 44 9.88 -21.00 -1.17
C ARG A 44 10.37 -22.15 -2.07
N HIS A 45 10.59 -21.88 -3.35
CA HIS A 45 11.15 -22.80 -4.33
C HIS A 45 12.67 -22.69 -4.36
N SER A 46 13.37 -23.62 -3.73
CA SER A 46 14.83 -23.58 -3.53
C SER A 46 15.65 -23.61 -4.84
N ASP A 47 15.05 -24.01 -5.96
CA ASP A 47 15.62 -24.01 -7.30
C ASP A 47 15.40 -22.69 -8.07
N VAL A 48 14.69 -21.72 -7.47
CA VAL A 48 14.46 -20.37 -8.00
C VAL A 48 15.33 -19.38 -7.22
N THR A 49 16.31 -18.79 -7.90
CA THR A 49 17.19 -17.77 -7.28
C THR A 49 16.61 -16.37 -7.47
N VAL A 50 16.48 -15.62 -6.38
CA VAL A 50 15.86 -14.28 -6.34
C VAL A 50 16.87 -13.23 -5.92
N LEU A 51 17.03 -12.19 -6.73
CA LEU A 51 17.70 -10.95 -6.35
C LEU A 51 16.65 -9.85 -6.16
N LEU A 52 16.56 -9.28 -4.96
CA LEU A 52 15.72 -8.13 -4.66
C LEU A 52 16.56 -6.85 -4.58
N LEU A 53 16.24 -5.86 -5.43
CA LEU A 53 16.88 -4.54 -5.46
C LEU A 53 15.98 -3.51 -4.79
N GLU A 54 16.48 -2.83 -3.74
CA GLU A 54 15.80 -1.71 -3.07
C GLU A 54 16.64 -0.43 -3.17
N ALA A 55 16.00 0.65 -3.61
CA ALA A 55 16.65 1.94 -3.78
C ALA A 55 17.03 2.62 -2.47
N GLY A 56 16.26 2.36 -1.41
CA GLY A 56 16.47 2.87 -0.06
C GLY A 56 17.21 1.90 0.85
N ASP A 57 17.28 2.27 2.11
CA ASP A 57 17.93 1.49 3.16
C ASP A 57 16.92 0.58 3.89
N VAL A 58 17.39 -0.18 4.88
CA VAL A 58 16.55 -0.91 5.83
C VAL A 58 15.67 0.05 6.64
N SER A 59 14.58 -0.46 7.21
CA SER A 59 13.59 0.38 7.90
C SER A 59 13.44 0.03 9.39
N LEU A 60 12.90 -1.15 9.66
CA LEU A 60 12.51 -1.60 10.99
C LEU A 60 13.71 -2.13 11.79
N GLN A 61 13.57 -2.20 13.12
CA GLN A 61 14.55 -2.84 13.99
C GLN A 61 14.88 -4.27 13.54
N SER A 62 13.85 -5.05 13.20
CA SER A 62 13.99 -6.44 12.76
C SER A 62 14.78 -6.58 11.45
N THR A 63 14.86 -5.54 10.65
CA THR A 63 15.61 -5.51 9.39
C THR A 63 16.99 -4.85 9.52
N GLY A 64 17.42 -4.52 10.74
CA GLY A 64 18.68 -3.83 11.02
C GLY A 64 18.61 -2.31 10.92
N GLY A 65 17.41 -1.72 10.95
CA GLY A 65 17.22 -0.26 10.91
C GLY A 65 17.89 0.46 12.08
N GLU A 66 18.50 1.61 11.81
CA GLU A 66 19.26 2.41 12.80
C GLU A 66 18.57 3.72 13.20
N ALA A 67 17.39 4.03 12.62
CA ALA A 67 16.62 5.26 12.90
C ALA A 67 15.91 5.19 14.27
N VAL A 68 16.66 4.82 15.31
CA VAL A 68 16.17 4.63 16.70
C VAL A 68 16.00 5.99 17.35
N LEU A 69 14.81 6.25 17.90
CA LEU A 69 14.54 7.50 18.60
C LEU A 69 15.08 7.46 20.05
N PRO A 70 15.47 8.62 20.64
CA PRO A 70 16.04 8.67 21.98
C PRO A 70 15.18 7.99 23.05
N TYR A 71 13.86 8.16 23.00
CA TYR A 71 12.94 7.58 23.97
C TYR A 71 12.75 6.06 23.82
N SER A 72 12.97 5.51 22.62
CA SER A 72 12.86 4.07 22.32
C SER A 72 14.21 3.34 22.36
N ALA A 73 15.30 4.04 22.70
CA ALA A 73 16.66 3.50 22.66
C ALA A 73 16.84 2.22 23.51
N SER A 74 16.14 2.10 24.65
CA SER A 74 16.19 0.90 25.51
C SER A 74 15.54 -0.33 24.87
N ARG A 75 14.69 -0.12 23.85
CA ARG A 75 13.99 -1.16 23.09
C ARG A 75 14.63 -1.40 21.72
N GLY A 76 15.42 -0.44 21.22
CA GLY A 76 16.00 -0.46 19.89
C GLY A 76 14.99 -0.24 18.75
N TRP A 77 13.75 0.16 19.04
CA TRP A 77 12.74 0.41 18.02
C TRP A 77 13.07 1.66 17.21
N THR A 78 13.00 1.53 15.89
CA THR A 78 13.11 2.66 14.97
C THR A 78 11.81 3.48 14.95
N GLN A 79 11.86 4.68 14.38
CA GLN A 79 10.64 5.47 14.15
C GLN A 79 9.61 4.73 13.28
N PHE A 80 10.05 3.78 12.44
CA PHE A 80 9.18 3.02 11.54
C PHE A 80 8.47 1.86 12.26
N ASP A 81 9.03 1.35 13.37
CA ASP A 81 8.37 0.33 14.20
C ASP A 81 7.18 0.89 14.99
N ILE A 82 7.20 2.20 15.29
CA ILE A 82 6.31 2.85 16.27
C ILE A 82 5.12 3.51 15.55
N PRO A 83 3.88 2.99 15.73
CA PRO A 83 2.72 3.54 15.03
C PRO A 83 2.47 5.03 15.31
N GLY A 84 2.61 5.47 16.55
CA GLY A 84 2.43 6.86 16.97
C GLY A 84 3.39 7.86 16.32
N GLU A 85 4.47 7.40 15.68
CA GLU A 85 5.38 8.23 14.90
C GLU A 85 4.93 8.46 13.44
N PHE A 86 3.75 7.98 13.04
CA PHE A 86 3.27 8.09 11.68
C PHE A 86 3.29 9.55 11.17
N ASP A 87 2.66 10.48 11.88
CA ASP A 87 2.63 11.89 11.49
C ASP A 87 4.03 12.52 11.48
N ASN A 88 4.86 12.21 12.48
CA ASN A 88 6.25 12.68 12.54
C ASN A 88 7.08 12.14 11.37
N THR A 89 6.84 10.89 10.96
CA THR A 89 7.56 10.27 9.82
C THR A 89 7.15 10.91 8.50
N ILE A 90 5.87 11.23 8.34
CA ILE A 90 5.31 11.76 7.10
C ILE A 90 5.59 13.25 6.92
N TYR A 91 5.36 14.06 7.96
CA TYR A 91 5.40 15.52 7.85
C TYR A 91 6.76 16.14 8.21
N ASN A 92 7.70 15.36 8.72
CA ASN A 92 9.03 15.88 9.08
C ASN A 92 9.96 15.90 7.86
N SER A 93 10.45 17.10 7.50
CA SER A 93 11.41 17.33 6.42
C SER A 93 12.74 16.59 6.61
N ASP A 94 13.12 16.24 7.84
CA ASP A 94 14.37 15.53 8.15
C ASP A 94 14.40 14.09 7.63
N ASN A 95 13.27 13.59 7.15
CA ASN A 95 13.12 12.23 6.60
C ASN A 95 13.41 12.10 5.09
N GLU A 96 14.03 13.08 4.46
CA GLU A 96 14.34 13.07 3.01
C GLU A 96 15.10 11.82 2.55
N ALA A 97 15.94 11.24 3.41
CA ALA A 97 16.68 10.02 3.09
C ALA A 97 15.76 8.80 2.80
N TYR A 98 14.55 8.81 3.32
CA TYR A 98 13.58 7.73 3.19
C TYR A 98 12.49 7.99 2.14
N ARG A 99 12.57 9.12 1.47
CA ARG A 99 11.60 9.55 0.44
C ARG A 99 12.23 9.51 -0.95
N ALA A 100 11.44 9.10 -1.93
CA ALA A 100 11.71 9.34 -3.34
C ALA A 100 10.75 10.42 -3.84
N ASP A 101 11.25 11.63 -4.04
CA ASP A 101 10.43 12.75 -4.50
C ASP A 101 10.16 12.66 -6.01
N TRP A 102 8.97 13.08 -6.41
CA TRP A 102 8.60 13.33 -7.79
C TRP A 102 8.66 14.83 -8.06
N VAL A 103 9.54 15.23 -8.98
CA VAL A 103 9.96 16.62 -9.21
C VAL A 103 8.81 17.56 -9.57
N ALA A 104 7.75 17.06 -10.22
CA ALA A 104 6.63 17.88 -10.69
C ALA A 104 5.50 18.07 -9.67
N LEU A 105 5.48 17.28 -8.64
CA LEU A 105 4.45 17.32 -7.59
C LEU A 105 5.16 17.49 -6.25
N SER A 106 5.39 18.73 -5.85
CA SER A 106 6.18 19.09 -4.65
C SER A 106 5.63 18.49 -3.34
N SER A 107 4.39 17.98 -3.35
CA SER A 107 3.75 17.29 -2.23
C SER A 107 3.71 15.76 -2.38
N VAL A 108 4.15 15.20 -3.52
CA VAL A 108 4.17 13.75 -3.75
C VAL A 108 5.54 13.18 -3.39
N TRP A 109 5.53 12.20 -2.52
CA TRP A 109 6.69 11.43 -2.15
C TRP A 109 6.31 9.96 -1.98
N LEU A 110 7.27 9.08 -2.15
CA LEU A 110 7.13 7.63 -2.06
C LEU A 110 8.09 7.09 -1.03
N GLY A 111 7.77 5.96 -0.42
CA GLY A 111 8.68 5.25 0.47
C GLY A 111 9.90 4.72 -0.29
N LYS A 112 11.10 5.19 0.08
CA LYS A 112 12.40 4.73 -0.43
C LYS A 112 13.14 4.04 0.71
N LEU A 113 12.68 2.85 1.06
CA LEU A 113 13.23 2.01 2.12
C LEU A 113 12.64 0.59 2.03
N LEU A 114 13.24 -0.36 2.70
CA LEU A 114 12.72 -1.73 2.77
C LEU A 114 11.27 -1.73 3.30
N GLY A 115 10.37 -2.32 2.55
CA GLY A 115 8.93 -2.26 2.75
C GLY A 115 8.21 -1.16 1.98
N GLY A 116 8.96 -0.22 1.37
CA GLY A 116 8.37 0.89 0.62
C GLY A 116 7.34 1.66 1.46
N CYS A 117 6.23 2.05 0.84
CA CYS A 117 5.18 2.81 1.53
C CYS A 117 4.56 2.06 2.73
N SER A 118 4.60 0.73 2.80
CA SER A 118 4.05 -0.02 3.95
C SER A 118 4.85 0.19 5.25
N SER A 119 6.10 0.61 5.16
CA SER A 119 6.92 0.94 6.34
C SER A 119 6.66 2.33 6.91
N ILE A 120 5.93 3.20 6.18
CA ILE A 120 5.70 4.61 6.56
C ILE A 120 4.23 5.02 6.55
N SER A 121 3.31 4.20 6.06
CA SER A 121 1.87 4.47 6.04
C SER A 121 1.22 4.35 7.42
N ALA A 122 -0.05 4.76 7.54
CA ALA A 122 -0.89 4.53 8.73
C ALA A 122 -1.23 3.04 8.95
N ALA A 123 -0.59 2.12 8.24
CA ALA A 123 -0.73 0.66 8.36
C ALA A 123 -2.18 0.12 8.21
N GLN A 124 -3.11 0.89 7.65
CA GLN A 124 -4.49 0.48 7.43
C GLN A 124 -4.59 -0.62 6.38
N TYR A 125 -5.31 -1.70 6.70
CA TYR A 125 -5.42 -2.90 5.86
C TYR A 125 -6.88 -3.22 5.56
N PHE A 126 -7.39 -2.79 4.42
CA PHE A 126 -8.76 -3.06 4.00
C PHE A 126 -8.77 -4.08 2.87
N ARG A 127 -9.51 -5.17 3.05
CA ARG A 127 -9.80 -6.11 1.95
C ARG A 127 -10.66 -5.41 0.90
N THR A 128 -10.24 -5.50 -0.36
CA THR A 128 -11.00 -4.96 -1.49
C THR A 128 -12.35 -5.68 -1.66
N PRO A 129 -13.45 -4.95 -1.92
CA PRO A 129 -14.76 -5.55 -2.22
C PRO A 129 -14.73 -6.45 -3.45
N ASP A 130 -15.50 -7.53 -3.45
CA ASP A 130 -15.61 -8.47 -4.58
C ASP A 130 -16.10 -7.78 -5.88
N ALA A 131 -16.94 -6.75 -5.74
CA ALA A 131 -17.42 -5.95 -6.87
C ALA A 131 -16.29 -5.26 -7.67
N TYR A 132 -15.14 -5.02 -7.05
CA TYR A 132 -13.97 -4.45 -7.70
C TYR A 132 -13.50 -5.29 -8.89
N VAL A 133 -13.52 -6.63 -8.74
CA VAL A 133 -13.11 -7.57 -9.80
C VAL A 133 -13.86 -7.30 -11.11
N VAL A 134 -15.16 -7.05 -11.03
CA VAL A 134 -15.99 -6.75 -12.22
C VAL A 134 -15.75 -5.33 -12.70
N LYS A 135 -15.74 -4.33 -11.80
CA LYS A 135 -15.55 -2.91 -12.13
C LYS A 135 -14.20 -2.66 -12.82
N ALA A 136 -13.14 -3.27 -12.30
CA ALA A 136 -11.78 -3.14 -12.83
C ALA A 136 -11.49 -4.09 -14.01
N THR A 137 -12.42 -4.96 -14.39
CA THR A 137 -12.15 -6.06 -15.35
C THR A 137 -10.92 -6.88 -14.94
N TRP A 138 -10.79 -7.15 -13.64
CA TRP A 138 -9.64 -7.84 -13.08
C TRP A 138 -9.52 -9.27 -13.61
N PRO A 139 -8.29 -9.78 -13.91
CA PRO A 139 -8.12 -11.08 -14.58
C PRO A 139 -8.55 -12.31 -13.76
N TYR A 140 -8.70 -12.16 -12.45
CA TYR A 140 -8.98 -13.27 -11.53
C TYR A 140 -10.35 -13.11 -10.89
N SER A 141 -11.00 -14.24 -10.55
CA SER A 141 -12.31 -14.23 -9.89
C SER A 141 -12.23 -13.66 -8.47
N ALA A 142 -13.39 -13.23 -7.92
CA ALA A 142 -13.47 -12.76 -6.55
C ALA A 142 -13.02 -13.83 -5.53
N ASP A 143 -13.34 -15.11 -5.77
CA ASP A 143 -12.89 -16.22 -4.92
C ASP A 143 -11.35 -16.38 -4.94
N ALA A 144 -10.73 -16.24 -6.11
CA ALA A 144 -9.27 -16.29 -6.24
C ALA A 144 -8.60 -15.11 -5.52
N VAL A 145 -9.20 -13.92 -5.61
CA VAL A 145 -8.73 -12.73 -4.89
C VAL A 145 -8.88 -12.93 -3.37
N SER A 146 -10.02 -13.44 -2.92
CA SER A 146 -10.26 -13.73 -1.49
C SER A 146 -9.28 -14.76 -0.94
N SER A 147 -9.05 -15.86 -1.67
CA SER A 147 -8.04 -16.86 -1.29
C SER A 147 -6.62 -16.29 -1.24
N GLY A 148 -6.31 -15.33 -2.13
CA GLY A 148 -5.03 -14.63 -2.09
C GLY A 148 -4.88 -13.70 -0.88
N PHE A 149 -5.95 -13.05 -0.43
CA PHE A 149 -5.94 -12.33 0.86
C PHE A 149 -5.69 -13.27 2.03
N ASP A 150 -6.39 -14.41 2.07
CA ASP A 150 -6.21 -15.41 3.14
C ASP A 150 -4.74 -15.88 3.22
N ALA A 151 -4.11 -16.16 2.07
CA ALA A 151 -2.70 -16.56 2.01
C ALA A 151 -1.72 -15.45 2.46
N VAL A 152 -2.03 -14.20 2.18
CA VAL A 152 -1.23 -13.05 2.65
C VAL A 152 -1.37 -12.87 4.16
N GLU A 153 -2.56 -13.02 4.69
CA GLU A 153 -2.88 -12.81 6.11
C GLU A 153 -2.37 -13.92 7.03
N GLU A 154 -2.00 -15.08 6.50
CA GLU A 154 -1.27 -16.11 7.27
C GLU A 154 0.06 -15.58 7.83
N LEU A 155 0.76 -14.74 7.09
CA LEU A 155 2.02 -14.11 7.52
C LEU A 155 1.85 -12.69 8.07
N SER A 156 0.88 -11.94 7.57
CA SER A 156 0.65 -10.53 7.93
C SER A 156 -0.81 -10.31 8.35
N PRO A 157 -1.22 -10.80 9.53
CA PRO A 157 -2.56 -10.59 10.04
C PRO A 157 -2.81 -9.11 10.37
N TYR A 158 -4.08 -8.73 10.42
CA TYR A 158 -4.52 -7.39 10.83
C TYR A 158 -5.30 -7.42 12.14
N THR A 159 -5.45 -6.25 12.78
CA THR A 159 -6.25 -6.08 14.00
C THR A 159 -6.95 -4.72 14.01
N GLU A 160 -8.12 -4.64 14.64
CA GLU A 160 -8.80 -3.37 14.94
C GLU A 160 -8.35 -2.79 16.30
N THR A 161 -7.64 -3.59 17.12
CA THR A 161 -7.10 -3.20 18.43
C THR A 161 -5.57 -3.26 18.41
N PRO A 162 -4.89 -2.24 17.86
CA PRO A 162 -3.45 -2.26 17.66
C PRO A 162 -2.62 -2.19 18.95
N SER A 163 -3.20 -1.70 20.06
CA SER A 163 -2.55 -1.69 21.37
C SER A 163 -2.38 -3.10 21.94
N ALA A 164 -1.23 -3.42 22.55
CA ALA A 164 -0.90 -4.75 23.04
C ALA A 164 -1.81 -5.28 24.17
N ASP A 165 -2.59 -4.42 24.81
CA ASP A 165 -3.61 -4.81 25.79
C ASP A 165 -4.97 -5.18 25.16
N GLY A 166 -5.12 -4.99 23.85
CA GLY A 166 -6.35 -5.25 23.11
C GLY A 166 -7.45 -4.19 23.33
N GLU A 167 -7.11 -3.07 23.97
CA GLU A 167 -8.06 -1.99 24.22
C GLU A 167 -8.07 -0.96 23.08
N TYR A 168 -9.23 -0.32 22.89
CA TYR A 168 -9.36 0.84 22.01
C TYR A 168 -8.94 2.12 22.71
N TYR A 169 -8.31 3.02 21.97
CA TYR A 169 -7.86 4.32 22.45
C TYR A 169 -8.32 5.44 21.50
N LEU A 170 -8.30 6.70 21.97
CA LEU A 170 -8.72 7.88 21.21
C LEU A 170 -10.19 7.79 20.76
N LEU A 171 -11.05 7.31 21.65
CA LEU A 171 -12.44 7.03 21.35
C LEU A 171 -13.31 8.28 21.18
N GLU A 172 -12.86 9.46 21.64
CA GLU A 172 -13.64 10.69 21.59
C GLU A 172 -14.06 11.03 20.15
N ALA A 173 -13.11 11.00 19.20
CA ALA A 173 -13.42 11.24 17.80
C ALA A 173 -14.28 10.12 17.19
N PHE A 174 -14.05 8.87 17.59
CA PHE A 174 -14.88 7.73 17.15
C PHE A 174 -16.32 7.88 17.62
N ASP A 175 -16.55 8.19 18.89
CA ASP A 175 -17.88 8.29 19.49
C ASP A 175 -18.66 9.50 18.93
N ILE A 176 -18.00 10.66 18.76
CA ILE A 176 -18.62 11.87 18.19
C ILE A 176 -19.08 11.59 16.76
N VAL A 177 -18.18 11.11 15.91
CA VAL A 177 -18.48 10.88 14.48
C VAL A 177 -19.43 9.69 14.31
N GLY A 178 -19.21 8.59 15.03
CA GLY A 178 -20.09 7.42 15.01
C GLY A 178 -21.52 7.76 15.40
N SER A 179 -21.72 8.53 16.47
CA SER A 179 -23.06 8.98 16.89
C SER A 179 -23.75 9.85 15.84
N ALA A 180 -23.00 10.73 15.16
CA ALA A 180 -23.55 11.56 14.09
C ALA A 180 -23.94 10.70 12.88
N LEU A 181 -23.12 9.70 12.51
CA LEU A 181 -23.38 8.77 11.43
C LEU A 181 -24.58 7.85 11.71
N ASP A 182 -24.72 7.34 12.95
CA ASP A 182 -25.91 6.59 13.38
C ASP A 182 -27.19 7.39 13.18
N GLY A 183 -27.15 8.71 13.49
CA GLY A 183 -28.28 9.63 13.32
C GLY A 183 -28.76 9.78 11.86
N VAL A 184 -27.91 9.46 10.88
CA VAL A 184 -28.22 9.52 9.45
C VAL A 184 -28.22 8.15 8.76
N GLY A 185 -28.29 7.07 9.56
CA GLY A 185 -28.56 5.72 9.07
C GLY A 185 -27.34 4.89 8.67
N TYR A 186 -26.14 5.27 9.10
CA TYR A 186 -25.00 4.36 9.02
C TYR A 186 -25.06 3.33 10.16
N ALA A 187 -24.38 2.22 9.98
CA ALA A 187 -24.29 1.16 10.97
C ALA A 187 -22.83 0.77 11.27
N PRO A 188 -22.47 0.57 12.56
CA PRO A 188 -21.15 0.09 12.93
C PRO A 188 -20.95 -1.36 12.47
N LYS A 189 -19.75 -1.65 11.91
CA LYS A 189 -19.37 -2.97 11.37
C LYS A 189 -17.88 -3.24 11.61
N THR A 190 -17.51 -4.51 11.67
CA THR A 190 -16.14 -4.97 11.46
C THR A 190 -15.84 -4.91 9.96
N LEU A 191 -15.01 -3.94 9.56
CA LEU A 191 -14.95 -3.48 8.16
C LEU A 191 -14.42 -4.52 7.15
N ASN A 192 -13.64 -5.50 7.62
CA ASN A 192 -13.13 -6.59 6.78
C ASN A 192 -13.98 -7.86 6.81
N ASP A 193 -15.03 -7.93 7.65
CA ASP A 193 -15.99 -9.04 7.59
C ASP A 193 -16.63 -9.10 6.21
N GLU A 194 -16.93 -10.29 5.72
CA GLU A 194 -17.42 -10.53 4.36
C GLU A 194 -18.63 -9.65 3.99
N GLU A 195 -19.61 -9.50 4.91
CA GLU A 195 -20.77 -8.64 4.69
C GLU A 195 -20.37 -7.17 4.56
N ALA A 196 -19.58 -6.63 5.50
CA ALA A 196 -19.18 -5.23 5.52
C ALA A 196 -18.17 -4.90 4.40
N ARG A 197 -17.27 -5.85 4.07
CA ARG A 197 -16.35 -5.73 2.93
C ARG A 197 -17.11 -5.53 1.62
N ASN A 198 -18.19 -6.28 1.42
CA ASN A 198 -18.94 -6.26 0.17
C ASN A 198 -20.12 -5.27 0.16
N SER A 199 -20.41 -4.63 1.30
CA SER A 199 -21.46 -3.61 1.45
C SER A 199 -20.86 -2.29 1.96
N LYS A 200 -20.05 -1.63 1.13
CA LYS A 200 -19.39 -0.35 1.44
C LYS A 200 -20.37 0.83 1.27
N ASN A 201 -21.53 0.73 1.92
CA ASN A 201 -22.55 1.78 1.86
C ASN A 201 -23.23 1.94 3.22
N HIS A 202 -23.21 3.16 3.77
CA HIS A 202 -23.72 3.50 5.11
C HIS A 202 -23.17 2.59 6.21
N THR A 203 -21.85 2.34 6.18
CA THR A 203 -21.14 1.55 7.20
C THR A 203 -19.97 2.32 7.75
N TYR A 204 -19.63 2.09 9.03
CA TYR A 204 -18.43 2.61 9.66
C TYR A 204 -17.88 1.62 10.69
N GLY A 205 -16.62 1.80 11.07
CA GLY A 205 -15.99 0.96 12.10
C GLY A 205 -14.57 1.41 12.42
N HIS A 206 -13.93 0.69 13.32
CA HIS A 206 -12.50 0.87 13.57
C HIS A 206 -11.71 0.40 12.35
N PRO A 207 -10.66 1.14 11.93
CA PRO A 207 -9.80 0.67 10.86
C PRO A 207 -9.05 -0.59 11.27
N PRO A 208 -8.97 -1.60 10.40
CA PRO A 208 -8.02 -2.71 10.57
C PRO A 208 -6.60 -2.26 10.25
N TYR A 209 -5.61 -2.68 11.06
CA TYR A 209 -4.21 -2.30 10.94
C TYR A 209 -3.27 -3.50 10.89
N THR A 210 -2.22 -3.46 10.09
CA THR A 210 -1.08 -4.37 10.18
C THR A 210 -0.15 -3.94 11.31
N ILE A 211 -0.61 -4.13 12.53
CA ILE A 211 0.08 -3.86 13.78
C ILE A 211 -0.06 -5.09 14.66
N LYS A 212 1.01 -5.50 15.30
CA LYS A 212 1.03 -6.62 16.22
C LYS A 212 1.74 -6.23 17.50
N ASP A 213 1.08 -6.50 18.63
CA ASP A 213 1.63 -6.18 19.95
C ASP A 213 2.11 -4.72 20.06
N GLY A 214 1.33 -3.77 19.51
CA GLY A 214 1.61 -2.34 19.54
C GLY A 214 2.66 -1.85 18.52
N LEU A 215 3.28 -2.72 17.74
CA LEU A 215 4.31 -2.37 16.77
C LEU A 215 3.86 -2.65 15.33
N ARG A 216 4.37 -1.88 14.37
CA ARG A 216 4.14 -2.10 12.95
C ARG A 216 4.54 -3.52 12.55
N ASP A 217 3.66 -4.19 11.81
CA ASP A 217 3.82 -5.56 11.32
C ASP A 217 3.74 -5.59 9.78
N SER A 218 4.52 -4.72 9.13
CA SER A 218 4.55 -4.60 7.67
C SER A 218 5.30 -5.77 7.00
N PRO A 219 5.17 -5.95 5.67
CA PRO A 219 5.91 -6.97 4.92
C PRO A 219 7.43 -6.95 5.13
N ALA A 220 8.02 -5.79 5.45
CA ALA A 220 9.43 -5.70 5.81
C ALA A 220 9.79 -6.49 7.07
N LYS A 221 8.83 -6.70 7.98
CA LYS A 221 8.99 -7.53 9.16
C LYS A 221 8.51 -8.96 8.91
N THR A 222 7.31 -9.11 8.34
CA THR A 222 6.66 -10.41 8.21
C THR A 222 7.24 -11.26 7.07
N PHE A 223 7.08 -10.84 5.83
CA PHE A 223 7.54 -11.59 4.65
C PHE A 223 9.07 -11.62 4.52
N TYR A 224 9.75 -10.52 4.86
CA TYR A 224 11.20 -10.48 4.76
C TYR A 224 11.87 -11.44 5.76
N SER A 225 11.41 -11.49 7.00
CA SER A 225 12.00 -12.39 8.01
C SER A 225 11.82 -13.88 7.67
N GLU A 226 10.80 -14.26 6.93
CA GLU A 226 10.60 -15.64 6.45
C GLU A 226 11.63 -16.04 5.36
N MET A 227 12.13 -15.07 4.60
CA MET A 227 13.01 -15.37 3.48
C MET A 227 14.47 -14.97 3.71
N GLU A 228 14.80 -14.10 4.68
CA GLU A 228 16.14 -13.55 4.84
C GLU A 228 17.24 -14.61 5.09
N ALA A 229 16.87 -15.74 5.68
CA ALA A 229 17.79 -16.85 5.94
C ALA A 229 17.87 -17.88 4.80
N ARG A 230 17.10 -17.71 3.70
CA ARG A 230 17.11 -18.65 2.57
C ARG A 230 18.32 -18.40 1.67
N ASP A 231 19.03 -19.46 1.30
CA ASP A 231 20.26 -19.38 0.49
C ASP A 231 19.99 -18.93 -0.98
N ASN A 232 18.75 -19.02 -1.44
CA ASN A 232 18.34 -18.67 -2.80
C ASN A 232 17.81 -17.24 -2.95
N VAL A 233 17.84 -16.42 -1.88
CA VAL A 233 17.43 -15.00 -1.89
C VAL A 233 18.60 -14.10 -1.53
N LYS A 234 18.70 -13.00 -2.26
CA LYS A 234 19.62 -11.90 -1.93
C LYS A 234 18.89 -10.56 -2.00
N LEU A 235 18.95 -9.80 -0.91
CA LEU A 235 18.53 -8.40 -0.87
C LEU A 235 19.75 -7.49 -1.04
N LEU A 236 19.62 -6.49 -1.93
CA LEU A 236 20.53 -5.35 -2.04
C LEU A 236 19.76 -4.06 -1.77
N VAL A 237 19.94 -3.50 -0.59
CA VAL A 237 19.47 -2.15 -0.24
C VAL A 237 20.42 -1.08 -0.81
N ASN A 238 19.98 0.18 -0.82
CA ASN A 238 20.74 1.30 -1.39
C ASN A 238 21.20 1.02 -2.84
N SER A 239 20.35 0.32 -3.60
CA SER A 239 20.64 -0.19 -4.95
C SER A 239 19.50 0.18 -5.90
N LYS A 240 19.55 1.42 -6.43
CA LYS A 240 18.53 1.97 -7.32
C LYS A 240 18.64 1.36 -8.71
N ALA A 241 17.63 0.62 -9.16
CA ALA A 241 17.52 0.18 -10.53
C ALA A 241 17.43 1.40 -11.47
N LEU A 242 18.26 1.42 -12.50
CA LEU A 242 18.29 2.48 -13.50
C LEU A 242 17.49 2.10 -14.73
N TYR A 243 17.66 0.87 -15.22
CA TYR A 243 16.92 0.33 -16.36
C TYR A 243 17.04 -1.20 -16.45
N ILE A 244 16.09 -1.79 -17.13
CA ILE A 244 16.09 -3.20 -17.55
C ILE A 244 16.86 -3.31 -18.85
N GLN A 245 17.90 -4.16 -18.90
CA GLN A 245 18.54 -4.49 -20.16
C GLN A 245 17.65 -5.41 -20.97
N GLN A 246 17.22 -4.95 -22.14
CA GLN A 246 16.35 -5.75 -23.01
C GLN A 246 16.67 -5.48 -24.49
N THR A 247 16.26 -6.41 -25.35
CA THR A 247 16.26 -6.25 -26.79
C THR A 247 14.96 -6.83 -27.34
N GLN A 248 14.14 -5.98 -27.96
CA GLN A 248 12.84 -6.37 -28.53
C GLN A 248 11.97 -7.15 -27.54
N GLY A 249 11.90 -6.68 -26.31
CA GLY A 249 11.08 -7.24 -25.23
C GLY A 249 11.67 -8.47 -24.53
N ASN A 250 12.87 -8.89 -24.88
CA ASN A 250 13.58 -9.95 -24.15
C ASN A 250 14.54 -9.32 -23.15
N ALA A 251 14.19 -9.31 -21.87
CA ALA A 251 15.04 -8.85 -20.78
C ALA A 251 16.17 -9.84 -20.52
N THR A 252 17.40 -9.33 -20.33
CA THR A 252 18.61 -10.11 -20.06
C THR A 252 19.25 -9.78 -18.72
N GLY A 253 18.77 -8.73 -18.05
CA GLY A 253 19.29 -8.29 -16.76
C GLY A 253 18.77 -6.91 -16.36
N VAL A 254 19.31 -6.38 -15.27
CA VAL A 254 19.02 -5.03 -14.73
C VAL A 254 20.32 -4.32 -14.45
N VAL A 255 20.36 -3.04 -14.77
CA VAL A 255 21.45 -2.14 -14.37
C VAL A 255 20.97 -1.31 -13.19
N TYR A 256 21.76 -1.31 -12.13
CA TYR A 256 21.45 -0.55 -10.92
C TYR A 256 22.67 0.29 -10.46
N GLN A 257 22.40 1.30 -9.63
CA GLN A 257 23.42 2.14 -9.03
C GLN A 257 23.36 1.99 -7.51
N SER A 258 24.52 1.74 -6.90
CA SER A 258 24.67 1.71 -5.44
C SER A 258 24.70 3.14 -4.86
N ALA A 259 24.55 3.26 -3.53
CA ALA A 259 24.70 4.55 -2.82
C ALA A 259 26.05 5.24 -3.06
N ALA A 260 27.11 4.47 -3.34
CA ALA A 260 28.41 5.01 -3.70
C ALA A 260 28.50 5.54 -5.15
N GLY A 261 27.41 5.54 -5.91
CA GLY A 261 27.35 5.96 -7.30
C GLY A 261 27.92 4.95 -8.30
N VAL A 262 28.25 3.74 -7.85
CA VAL A 262 28.79 2.69 -8.72
C VAL A 262 27.65 2.01 -9.47
N THR A 263 27.71 2.08 -10.79
CA THR A 263 26.78 1.38 -11.69
C THR A 263 27.22 -0.08 -11.88
N THR A 264 26.30 -1.01 -11.70
CA THR A 264 26.53 -2.44 -11.77
C THR A 264 25.42 -3.08 -12.61
N GLN A 265 25.81 -4.07 -13.42
CA GLN A 265 24.88 -4.91 -14.17
C GLN A 265 24.74 -6.26 -13.48
N VAL A 266 23.52 -6.76 -13.42
CA VAL A 266 23.20 -8.14 -13.00
C VAL A 266 22.41 -8.81 -14.10
N SER A 267 22.71 -10.09 -14.36
CA SER A 267 22.16 -10.86 -15.48
C SER A 267 21.05 -11.81 -15.04
N LEU A 268 20.14 -12.12 -15.94
CA LEU A 268 19.17 -13.21 -15.80
C LEU A 268 19.77 -14.54 -16.27
N THR A 269 19.28 -15.65 -15.72
CA THR A 269 19.45 -16.99 -16.31
C THR A 269 18.64 -17.12 -17.60
N ASP A 270 18.83 -18.21 -18.36
CA ASP A 270 18.11 -18.45 -19.64
C ASP A 270 16.57 -18.49 -19.46
N ARG A 271 16.07 -18.89 -18.27
CA ARG A 271 14.65 -18.90 -17.90
C ARG A 271 14.22 -17.67 -17.08
N GLY A 272 15.14 -16.74 -16.88
CA GLY A 272 14.98 -15.67 -15.92
C GLY A 272 13.99 -14.60 -16.34
N VAL A 273 13.39 -13.95 -15.34
CA VAL A 273 12.42 -12.87 -15.49
C VAL A 273 12.82 -11.63 -14.68
N VAL A 274 12.38 -10.47 -15.12
CA VAL A 274 12.36 -9.24 -14.30
C VAL A 274 10.96 -9.05 -13.74
N LEU A 275 10.84 -8.92 -12.44
CA LEU A 275 9.60 -8.58 -11.76
C LEU A 275 9.70 -7.16 -11.19
N VAL A 276 8.90 -6.23 -11.71
CA VAL A 276 8.94 -4.82 -11.33
C VAL A 276 7.87 -4.53 -10.27
N ALA A 277 8.30 -4.00 -9.13
CA ALA A 277 7.48 -3.63 -7.97
C ALA A 277 7.88 -2.23 -7.44
N ALA A 278 8.21 -1.31 -8.37
CA ALA A 278 8.71 0.01 -8.04
C ALA A 278 7.61 1.03 -7.66
N GLY A 279 6.34 0.60 -7.66
CA GLY A 279 5.16 1.40 -7.34
C GLY A 279 4.54 2.08 -8.56
N ALA A 280 3.28 2.54 -8.40
CA ALA A 280 2.44 3.01 -9.51
C ALA A 280 3.07 4.10 -10.37
N LEU A 281 3.91 4.96 -9.80
CA LEU A 281 4.57 6.06 -10.50
C LEU A 281 5.94 5.67 -11.04
N SER A 282 6.75 4.94 -10.27
CA SER A 282 8.13 4.63 -10.67
C SER A 282 8.23 3.43 -11.63
N THR A 283 7.25 2.53 -11.62
CA THR A 283 7.20 1.38 -12.53
C THR A 283 7.10 1.83 -14.00
N PRO A 284 6.14 2.66 -14.43
CA PRO A 284 6.14 3.15 -15.81
C PRO A 284 7.38 3.98 -16.16
N GLN A 285 7.94 4.73 -15.21
CA GLN A 285 9.22 5.43 -15.40
C GLN A 285 10.34 4.45 -15.74
N LEU A 286 10.52 3.38 -14.94
CA LEU A 286 11.54 2.36 -15.18
C LEU A 286 11.35 1.67 -16.53
N LEU A 287 10.11 1.37 -16.92
CA LEU A 287 9.80 0.80 -18.22
C LEU A 287 10.24 1.73 -19.37
N MET A 288 9.89 3.01 -19.32
CA MET A 288 10.30 3.99 -20.33
C MET A 288 11.82 4.15 -20.38
N GLN A 289 12.50 4.21 -19.23
CA GLN A 289 13.98 4.23 -19.16
C GLN A 289 14.63 2.97 -19.77
N SER A 290 13.86 1.90 -19.90
CA SER A 290 14.29 0.62 -20.47
C SER A 290 13.93 0.45 -21.95
N GLY A 291 13.43 1.51 -22.61
CA GLY A 291 12.98 1.46 -23.99
C GLY A 291 11.65 0.73 -24.17
N ILE A 292 10.79 0.69 -23.13
CA ILE A 292 9.46 0.06 -23.15
C ILE A 292 8.44 1.15 -22.84
N GLY A 293 7.65 1.60 -23.82
CA GLY A 293 6.68 2.68 -23.57
C GLY A 293 6.12 3.34 -24.82
N PRO A 294 5.42 4.46 -24.66
CA PRO A 294 4.90 5.26 -25.77
C PRO A 294 6.02 5.77 -26.67
N GLN A 295 5.80 5.71 -27.97
CA GLN A 295 6.82 6.07 -28.95
C GLN A 295 7.33 7.51 -28.75
N ASP A 296 6.44 8.46 -28.54
CA ASP A 296 6.77 9.87 -28.34
C ASP A 296 7.62 10.10 -27.07
N GLN A 297 7.35 9.37 -25.99
CA GLN A 297 8.11 9.44 -24.74
C GLN A 297 9.52 8.81 -24.88
N LEU A 298 9.62 7.68 -25.59
CA LEU A 298 10.91 7.06 -25.87
C LEU A 298 11.78 7.95 -26.79
N GLU A 299 11.18 8.66 -27.76
CA GLU A 299 11.86 9.63 -28.60
C GLU A 299 12.37 10.84 -27.80
N ALA A 300 11.56 11.31 -26.83
CA ALA A 300 11.97 12.38 -25.91
C ALA A 300 13.17 11.96 -25.05
N LEU A 301 13.12 10.77 -24.44
CA LEU A 301 14.23 10.24 -23.63
C LEU A 301 15.51 10.04 -24.46
N ALA A 302 15.40 9.46 -25.66
CA ALA A 302 16.54 9.26 -26.54
C ALA A 302 17.15 10.60 -27.00
N SER A 303 16.33 11.63 -27.18
CA SER A 303 16.77 12.98 -27.56
C SER A 303 17.44 13.73 -26.40
N ALA A 304 17.00 13.50 -25.17
CA ALA A 304 17.61 14.05 -23.96
C ALA A 304 19.04 13.51 -23.73
N GLY A 305 19.28 12.23 -24.12
CA GLY A 305 20.58 11.59 -24.01
C GLY A 305 21.05 11.31 -22.58
N SER A 306 20.16 11.44 -21.59
CA SER A 306 20.46 11.27 -20.16
C SER A 306 20.20 9.86 -19.64
N PHE A 307 19.64 8.98 -20.49
CA PHE A 307 19.20 7.65 -20.10
C PHE A 307 19.78 6.55 -21.02
N ASP A 308 20.85 5.92 -20.56
CA ASP A 308 21.55 4.86 -21.32
C ASP A 308 20.66 3.66 -21.66
N GLY A 309 19.66 3.38 -20.80
CA GLY A 309 18.80 2.21 -20.92
C GLY A 309 17.77 2.29 -22.03
N VAL A 310 17.45 3.45 -22.58
CA VAL A 310 16.52 3.61 -23.71
C VAL A 310 16.99 2.87 -24.94
N GLY A 311 18.33 2.78 -25.14
CA GLY A 311 18.93 2.01 -26.22
C GLY A 311 18.64 2.56 -27.62
N GLN A 312 18.81 1.69 -28.62
CA GLN A 312 18.55 2.01 -30.01
C GLN A 312 17.06 1.78 -30.36
N ARG A 313 16.53 2.56 -31.30
CA ARG A 313 15.09 2.51 -31.69
C ARG A 313 14.61 1.13 -32.15
N ASP A 314 15.47 0.33 -32.74
CA ASP A 314 15.17 -1.04 -33.22
C ASP A 314 15.04 -2.05 -32.06
N ALA A 315 15.50 -1.69 -30.87
CA ALA A 315 15.35 -2.49 -29.66
C ALA A 315 14.10 -2.14 -28.84
N TRP A 316 13.39 -1.05 -29.18
CA TRP A 316 12.25 -0.59 -28.41
C TRP A 316 11.05 -1.54 -28.44
N VAL A 317 10.31 -1.54 -27.35
CA VAL A 317 8.97 -2.12 -27.23
C VAL A 317 7.97 -0.98 -27.18
N ILE A 318 7.24 -0.79 -28.27
CA ILE A 318 6.20 0.25 -28.29
C ILE A 318 4.96 -0.28 -27.57
N ASN A 319 4.67 0.32 -26.45
CA ASN A 319 3.47 0.09 -25.64
C ASN A 319 2.89 1.45 -25.24
N GLU A 320 1.88 1.90 -26.00
CA GLU A 320 1.29 3.24 -25.85
C GLU A 320 0.52 3.42 -24.54
N ALA A 321 0.27 2.34 -23.78
CA ALA A 321 -0.46 2.37 -22.53
C ALA A 321 0.45 2.62 -21.31
N VAL A 322 1.78 2.47 -21.43
CA VAL A 322 2.70 2.73 -20.31
C VAL A 322 2.61 4.18 -19.86
N GLY A 323 2.31 4.39 -18.59
CA GLY A 323 2.23 5.71 -17.96
C GLY A 323 0.93 6.49 -18.22
N LYS A 324 -0.09 5.93 -18.89
CA LYS A 324 -1.22 6.71 -19.44
C LYS A 324 -2.44 6.86 -18.53
N THR A 325 -2.61 6.08 -17.50
CA THR A 325 -3.86 6.02 -16.72
C THR A 325 -3.64 6.10 -15.22
N VAL A 326 -2.70 6.93 -14.82
CA VAL A 326 -2.38 7.14 -13.40
C VAL A 326 -3.53 7.83 -12.69
N PHE A 327 -3.87 7.37 -11.50
CA PHE A 327 -4.84 7.99 -10.61
C PHE A 327 -4.32 8.03 -9.16
N ASP A 328 -4.93 8.87 -8.35
CA ASP A 328 -4.88 8.85 -6.88
C ASP A 328 -6.30 9.06 -6.35
N ALA A 329 -6.65 8.57 -5.19
CA ALA A 329 -7.92 8.90 -4.56
C ALA A 329 -7.94 10.39 -4.22
N ALA A 330 -8.93 11.13 -4.75
CA ALA A 330 -9.08 12.54 -4.42
C ALA A 330 -9.49 12.70 -2.95
N VAL A 331 -8.84 13.59 -2.20
CA VAL A 331 -9.12 13.82 -0.77
C VAL A 331 -9.25 15.30 -0.46
N VAL A 332 -10.21 15.63 0.43
CA VAL A 332 -10.30 16.93 1.10
C VAL A 332 -10.37 16.71 2.61
N TYR A 333 -9.75 17.59 3.38
CA TYR A 333 -9.72 17.52 4.84
C TYR A 333 -10.65 18.55 5.45
N ALA A 334 -11.68 18.09 6.14
CA ALA A 334 -12.66 18.93 6.83
C ALA A 334 -12.45 18.85 8.35
N SER A 335 -11.88 19.90 8.95
CA SER A 335 -11.67 20.01 10.40
C SER A 335 -12.90 20.59 11.09
N PHE A 336 -13.16 20.09 12.27
CA PHE A 336 -14.28 20.51 13.15
C PHE A 336 -13.80 20.66 14.58
N THR A 337 -14.53 21.45 15.38
CA THR A 337 -14.43 21.39 16.85
C THR A 337 -15.71 20.81 17.45
N HIS A 338 -15.57 20.12 18.58
CA HIS A 338 -16.70 19.61 19.38
C HIS A 338 -16.32 19.58 20.85
N ALA A 339 -17.21 20.07 21.74
CA ALA A 339 -16.94 20.21 23.17
C ALA A 339 -16.59 18.90 23.91
N GLY A 340 -16.88 17.74 23.31
CA GLY A 340 -16.51 16.42 23.85
C GLY A 340 -15.17 15.89 23.32
N MET A 341 -14.48 16.65 22.47
CA MET A 341 -13.24 16.21 21.85
C MET A 341 -12.02 16.60 22.67
N VAL A 342 -11.08 15.66 22.81
CA VAL A 342 -9.73 15.90 23.35
C VAL A 342 -8.73 15.51 22.26
N PRO A 343 -8.11 16.48 21.57
CA PRO A 343 -7.20 16.18 20.47
C PRO A 343 -5.96 15.41 20.92
N PHE A 344 -5.53 14.45 20.13
CA PHE A 344 -4.27 13.72 20.35
C PHE A 344 -3.24 14.15 19.33
N LEU A 345 -2.26 14.96 19.76
CA LEU A 345 -1.27 15.59 18.88
C LEU A 345 0.02 14.76 18.83
N ASN A 346 0.09 13.80 17.92
CA ASN A 346 1.25 12.90 17.75
C ASN A 346 2.56 13.66 17.51
N THR A 347 2.53 14.77 16.77
CA THR A 347 3.74 15.56 16.47
C THR A 347 4.36 16.22 17.71
N GLN A 348 3.58 16.41 18.78
CA GLN A 348 4.06 16.93 20.06
C GLN A 348 4.69 15.85 20.94
N ARG A 349 4.59 14.57 20.55
CA ARG A 349 5.15 13.42 21.29
C ARG A 349 4.77 13.44 22.80
N PRO A 350 3.48 13.24 23.15
CA PRO A 350 3.02 13.30 24.55
C PRO A 350 3.80 12.35 25.45
N GLU A 351 4.50 12.87 26.46
CA GLU A 351 5.44 12.14 27.30
C GLU A 351 4.79 10.94 28.01
N ASP A 352 3.58 11.12 28.57
CA ASP A 352 2.87 10.06 29.30
C ASP A 352 2.47 8.90 28.35
N ALA A 353 1.98 9.20 27.14
CA ALA A 353 1.62 8.22 26.14
C ALA A 353 2.85 7.43 25.66
N ILE A 354 3.96 8.12 25.41
CA ILE A 354 5.24 7.51 25.07
C ILE A 354 5.75 6.62 26.20
N ALA A 355 5.71 7.09 27.46
CA ALA A 355 6.17 6.31 28.60
C ALA A 355 5.35 5.02 28.82
N GLN A 356 4.02 5.10 28.64
CA GLN A 356 3.13 3.94 28.64
C GLN A 356 3.50 2.96 27.54
N PHE A 357 3.66 3.44 26.31
CA PHE A 357 4.01 2.64 25.15
C PHE A 357 5.38 1.95 25.28
N VAL A 358 6.42 2.69 25.64
CA VAL A 358 7.77 2.11 25.82
C VAL A 358 7.78 1.04 26.89
N LYS A 359 6.96 1.18 27.94
CA LYS A 359 6.87 0.21 29.02
C LYS A 359 6.15 -1.08 28.61
N ASN A 360 4.99 -0.97 27.95
CA ASN A 360 4.07 -2.10 27.76
C ASN A 360 3.59 -2.27 26.32
N GLN A 361 3.95 -1.41 25.38
CA GLN A 361 3.44 -1.36 24.00
C GLN A 361 1.92 -1.09 23.95
N THR A 362 1.39 -0.38 24.95
CA THR A 362 -0.04 -0.07 25.10
C THR A 362 -0.30 1.43 25.06
N GLY A 363 -1.56 1.79 24.85
CA GLY A 363 -2.01 3.18 24.92
C GLY A 363 -2.12 3.86 23.57
N PRO A 364 -2.44 5.16 23.55
CA PRO A 364 -2.72 5.90 22.33
C PRO A 364 -1.53 5.99 21.36
N TRP A 365 -0.29 5.84 21.85
CA TRP A 365 0.92 5.83 21.00
C TRP A 365 1.05 4.56 20.12
N ALA A 366 0.23 3.53 20.37
CA ALA A 366 0.10 2.36 19.52
C ALA A 366 -0.85 2.58 18.33
N ILE A 367 -1.52 3.77 18.25
CA ILE A 367 -2.46 4.13 17.19
C ILE A 367 -1.73 5.02 16.17
N PRO A 368 -1.77 4.70 14.86
CA PRO A 368 -1.05 5.48 13.84
C PRO A 368 -1.78 6.75 13.37
N GLY A 369 -2.89 7.14 14.00
CA GLY A 369 -3.65 8.37 13.71
C GLY A 369 -5.11 8.11 13.41
N PRO A 370 -5.53 7.54 12.27
CA PRO A 370 -6.94 7.28 11.96
C PRO A 370 -7.62 6.41 13.02
N VAL A 371 -8.83 6.77 13.45
CA VAL A 371 -9.56 6.05 14.52
C VAL A 371 -10.90 5.49 14.08
N LEU A 372 -11.49 6.03 13.00
CA LEU A 372 -12.72 5.55 12.38
C LEU A 372 -12.60 5.63 10.87
N THR A 373 -13.17 4.65 10.18
CA THR A 373 -13.40 4.71 8.74
C THR A 373 -14.86 4.43 8.44
N ALA A 374 -15.48 5.27 7.60
CA ALA A 374 -16.83 5.10 7.10
C ALA A 374 -16.86 5.03 5.58
N TYR A 375 -17.86 4.36 5.04
CA TYR A 375 -18.05 4.17 3.61
C TYR A 375 -19.47 4.50 3.15
N GLU A 376 -19.55 5.06 1.96
CA GLU A 376 -20.80 5.33 1.26
C GLU A 376 -20.61 5.18 -0.25
N THR A 377 -21.68 4.80 -0.94
CA THR A 377 -21.75 4.82 -2.40
C THR A 377 -22.86 5.75 -2.85
N MET A 378 -22.64 6.53 -3.90
CA MET A 378 -23.63 7.41 -4.50
C MET A 378 -23.49 7.44 -6.01
N GLU A 379 -24.62 7.61 -6.71
CA GLU A 379 -24.63 7.83 -8.14
C GLU A 379 -24.60 9.35 -8.44
N VAL A 380 -23.58 9.79 -9.17
CA VAL A 380 -23.45 11.18 -9.65
C VAL A 380 -23.12 11.16 -11.13
N GLY A 381 -23.91 11.88 -11.94
CA GLY A 381 -23.68 11.96 -13.38
C GLY A 381 -23.80 10.63 -14.12
N GLY A 382 -24.53 9.64 -13.58
CA GLY A 382 -24.67 8.29 -14.13
C GLY A 382 -23.51 7.34 -13.82
N ARG A 383 -22.62 7.70 -12.88
CA ARG A 383 -21.53 6.89 -12.36
C ARG A 383 -21.71 6.67 -10.86
N GLU A 384 -21.49 5.43 -10.39
CA GLU A 384 -21.40 5.11 -8.98
C GLU A 384 -20.02 5.50 -8.45
N TYR A 385 -20.01 6.37 -7.45
CA TYR A 385 -18.82 6.78 -6.70
C TYR A 385 -18.75 6.06 -5.37
N GLU A 386 -17.52 5.66 -4.99
CA GLU A 386 -17.20 5.04 -3.72
C GLU A 386 -16.49 6.06 -2.83
N PHE A 387 -17.18 6.48 -1.77
CA PHE A 387 -16.65 7.44 -0.81
C PHE A 387 -16.13 6.74 0.44
N GLN A 388 -15.07 7.30 0.97
CA GLN A 388 -14.50 6.91 2.26
C GLN A 388 -14.31 8.16 3.11
N THR A 389 -14.71 8.08 4.38
CA THR A 389 -14.35 9.06 5.41
C THR A 389 -13.40 8.42 6.38
N THR A 390 -12.22 9.01 6.56
CA THR A 390 -11.24 8.60 7.58
C THR A 390 -11.16 9.68 8.64
N VAL A 391 -11.27 9.32 9.92
CA VAL A 391 -11.34 10.27 11.03
C VAL A 391 -9.99 10.34 11.73
N LEU A 392 -9.45 11.56 11.86
CA LEU A 392 -8.24 11.86 12.62
C LEU A 392 -8.62 12.49 13.97
N PRO A 393 -7.97 12.10 15.08
CA PRO A 393 -8.27 12.61 16.42
C PRO A 393 -7.61 13.97 16.73
N HIS A 394 -7.45 14.82 15.72
CA HIS A 394 -6.87 16.17 15.79
C HIS A 394 -7.29 16.99 14.56
N GLY A 395 -7.05 18.29 14.56
CA GLY A 395 -7.21 19.16 13.41
C GLY A 395 -6.22 18.82 12.28
N PHE A 396 -6.35 19.43 11.12
CA PHE A 396 -5.46 19.21 9.96
C PHE A 396 -4.92 20.55 9.43
N GLY A 397 -3.68 20.56 8.96
CA GLY A 397 -3.05 21.77 8.46
C GLY A 397 -2.93 22.85 9.52
N ASP A 398 -3.42 24.04 9.23
CA ASP A 398 -3.41 25.20 10.16
C ASP A 398 -4.28 24.94 11.42
N ASP A 399 -5.24 24.01 11.34
CA ASP A 399 -6.10 23.64 12.46
C ASP A 399 -5.52 22.54 13.36
N TYR A 400 -4.29 22.04 13.09
CA TYR A 400 -3.72 20.86 13.77
C TYR A 400 -3.70 20.99 15.30
N GLU A 401 -3.31 22.14 15.83
CA GLU A 401 -3.22 22.42 17.27
C GLU A 401 -4.48 23.09 17.85
N THR A 402 -5.59 23.14 17.08
CA THR A 402 -6.84 23.73 17.56
C THR A 402 -7.45 22.86 18.66
N ASP A 403 -7.78 23.48 19.79
CA ASP A 403 -8.44 22.81 20.90
C ASP A 403 -9.78 22.21 20.47
N GLU A 404 -10.12 21.04 21.05
CA GLU A 404 -11.37 20.32 20.74
C GLU A 404 -11.53 19.90 19.26
N ALA A 405 -10.44 19.92 18.46
CA ALA A 405 -10.50 19.64 17.03
C ALA A 405 -10.39 18.14 16.68
N TYR A 406 -11.09 17.75 15.62
CA TYR A 406 -10.92 16.50 14.89
C TYR A 406 -11.11 16.75 13.39
N THR A 407 -10.71 15.79 12.54
CA THR A 407 -10.77 15.97 11.08
C THR A 407 -11.41 14.77 10.40
N LEU A 408 -12.24 15.05 9.39
CA LEU A 408 -12.69 14.09 8.41
C LEU A 408 -11.83 14.24 7.13
N ALA A 409 -11.06 13.21 6.80
CA ALA A 409 -10.48 13.06 5.47
C ALA A 409 -11.55 12.41 4.56
N LEU A 410 -12.10 13.18 3.64
CA LEU A 410 -13.17 12.77 2.72
C LEU A 410 -12.55 12.37 1.39
N LEU A 411 -12.68 11.10 0.99
CA LEU A 411 -12.03 10.55 -0.19
C LEU A 411 -13.06 10.08 -1.23
N ILE A 412 -12.70 10.23 -2.51
CA ILE A 412 -13.28 9.45 -3.61
C ILE A 412 -12.28 8.34 -3.94
N ASN A 413 -12.64 7.09 -3.64
CA ASN A 413 -11.75 5.96 -3.87
C ASN A 413 -11.61 5.59 -5.36
N ASN A 414 -12.66 5.77 -6.15
CA ASN A 414 -12.72 5.42 -7.56
C ASN A 414 -12.95 6.65 -8.47
N PRO A 415 -12.08 7.68 -8.44
CA PRO A 415 -12.27 8.87 -9.25
C PRO A 415 -12.30 8.53 -10.75
N GLU A 416 -12.97 9.37 -11.53
CA GLU A 416 -12.93 9.35 -13.00
C GLU A 416 -11.66 10.03 -13.54
N SER A 417 -11.14 10.99 -12.79
CA SER A 417 -9.92 11.74 -13.11
C SER A 417 -8.71 10.82 -13.29
N ARG A 418 -7.99 11.02 -14.38
CA ARG A 418 -6.76 10.30 -14.72
C ARG A 418 -5.71 11.27 -15.19
N ASP A 419 -4.46 10.89 -15.02
CA ASP A 419 -3.32 11.60 -15.58
C ASP A 419 -2.34 10.65 -16.24
N TYR A 420 -1.25 11.18 -16.76
CA TYR A 420 -0.22 10.39 -17.41
C TYR A 420 1.18 10.84 -17.01
N ILE A 421 2.12 9.92 -17.06
CA ILE A 421 3.54 10.19 -16.85
C ILE A 421 4.16 10.58 -18.18
N SER A 422 4.84 11.72 -18.20
CA SER A 422 5.52 12.25 -19.39
C SER A 422 6.97 12.57 -19.11
N VAL A 423 7.76 12.59 -20.18
CA VAL A 423 9.16 13.00 -20.16
C VAL A 423 9.26 14.49 -20.49
N GLN A 424 9.95 15.25 -19.64
CA GLN A 424 10.24 16.66 -19.87
C GLN A 424 11.76 16.89 -19.67
N GLY A 425 12.49 17.04 -20.78
CA GLY A 425 13.95 17.14 -20.72
C GLY A 425 14.58 15.84 -20.23
N ASP A 426 15.24 15.90 -19.08
CA ASP A 426 15.92 14.79 -18.40
C ASP A 426 15.15 14.28 -17.16
N ALA A 427 13.89 14.67 -17.01
CA ALA A 427 13.05 14.33 -15.87
C ALA A 427 11.71 13.72 -16.31
N PHE A 428 11.07 13.01 -15.38
CA PHE A 428 9.70 12.53 -15.51
C PHE A 428 8.76 13.42 -14.72
N ASN A 429 7.61 13.69 -15.31
CA ASN A 429 6.54 14.46 -14.67
C ASN A 429 5.22 13.70 -14.81
N VAL A 430 4.34 13.88 -13.82
CA VAL A 430 2.93 13.63 -14.05
C VAL A 430 2.39 14.86 -14.77
N ALA A 431 2.07 14.71 -16.05
CA ALA A 431 1.64 15.82 -16.89
C ALA A 431 0.17 16.10 -16.60
N THR A 432 -0.09 17.26 -16.00
CA THR A 432 -1.43 17.70 -15.71
C THR A 432 -1.77 18.94 -16.55
N ASN A 433 -2.99 19.02 -17.04
CA ASN A 433 -3.55 20.25 -17.60
C ASN A 433 -4.13 21.17 -16.52
N GLY A 434 -3.63 21.07 -15.31
CA GLY A 434 -4.12 21.72 -14.10
C GLY A 434 -3.98 20.81 -12.90
N SER A 435 -4.98 20.75 -12.02
CA SER A 435 -5.06 19.74 -10.98
C SER A 435 -5.58 18.42 -11.57
N TRP A 436 -4.87 17.32 -11.34
CA TRP A 436 -5.36 15.99 -11.70
C TRP A 436 -6.39 15.43 -10.70
N TYR A 437 -6.49 16.07 -9.54
CA TYR A 437 -7.56 15.82 -8.60
C TYR A 437 -8.82 16.57 -9.03
N LEU A 438 -9.96 15.87 -9.02
CA LEU A 438 -11.26 16.42 -9.39
C LEU A 438 -11.25 17.12 -10.76
N SER A 439 -10.47 16.60 -11.72
CA SER A 439 -10.30 17.22 -13.04
C SER A 439 -11.52 17.03 -13.94
N THR A 440 -12.42 16.11 -13.61
CA THR A 440 -13.69 15.93 -14.32
C THR A 440 -14.82 16.64 -13.59
N PRO A 441 -15.85 17.13 -14.33
CA PRO A 441 -17.04 17.73 -13.70
C PRO A 441 -17.79 16.78 -12.76
N ASN A 442 -17.77 15.47 -13.06
CA ASN A 442 -18.45 14.46 -12.26
C ASN A 442 -17.72 14.24 -10.91
N ASP A 443 -16.39 14.14 -10.92
CA ASP A 443 -15.59 14.00 -9.68
C ASP A 443 -15.75 15.23 -8.79
N ALA A 444 -15.72 16.44 -9.39
CA ALA A 444 -15.93 17.69 -8.65
C ALA A 444 -17.32 17.72 -8.00
N ALA A 445 -18.36 17.44 -8.77
CA ALA A 445 -19.74 17.41 -8.27
C ALA A 445 -19.93 16.32 -7.19
N ALA A 446 -19.32 15.16 -7.36
CA ALA A 446 -19.38 14.07 -6.38
C ALA A 446 -18.74 14.46 -5.06
N MET A 447 -17.54 15.06 -5.08
CA MET A 447 -16.86 15.53 -3.86
C MET A 447 -17.61 16.68 -3.20
N GLU A 448 -18.09 17.66 -3.99
CA GLU A 448 -18.89 18.79 -3.47
C GLU A 448 -20.15 18.29 -2.74
N PHE A 449 -20.86 17.33 -3.33
CA PHE A 449 -22.05 16.75 -2.72
C PHE A 449 -21.72 15.98 -1.43
N TYR A 450 -20.66 15.14 -1.47
CA TYR A 450 -20.26 14.34 -0.31
C TYR A 450 -19.74 15.21 0.83
N ALA A 451 -18.92 16.21 0.53
CA ALA A 451 -18.42 17.14 1.52
C ALA A 451 -19.56 17.94 2.18
N ALA A 452 -20.50 18.45 1.37
CA ALA A 452 -21.69 19.15 1.89
C ALA A 452 -22.50 18.27 2.85
N LYS A 453 -22.74 17.00 2.45
CA LYS A 453 -23.46 16.03 3.30
C LYS A 453 -22.74 15.81 4.63
N MET A 454 -21.42 15.52 4.60
CA MET A 454 -20.67 15.23 5.80
C MET A 454 -20.53 16.44 6.72
N ILE A 455 -20.29 17.64 6.15
CA ILE A 455 -20.25 18.89 6.92
C ILE A 455 -21.61 19.16 7.59
N PHE A 456 -22.72 18.99 6.85
CA PHE A 456 -24.05 19.13 7.42
C PHE A 456 -24.31 18.10 8.53
N THR A 457 -23.98 16.83 8.32
CA THR A 457 -24.16 15.76 9.31
C THR A 457 -23.43 16.08 10.62
N MET A 458 -22.16 16.51 10.54
CA MET A 458 -21.38 16.85 11.74
C MET A 458 -21.90 18.11 12.43
N THR A 459 -22.30 19.13 11.68
CA THR A 459 -22.81 20.40 12.25
C THR A 459 -24.19 20.23 12.88
N ASP A 460 -25.07 19.43 12.28
CA ASP A 460 -26.39 19.08 12.85
C ASP A 460 -26.24 18.28 14.16
N ALA A 461 -25.17 17.48 14.28
CA ALA A 461 -24.80 16.75 15.49
C ALA A 461 -24.06 17.61 16.56
N GLY A 462 -23.89 18.92 16.33
CA GLY A 462 -23.35 19.87 17.31
C GLY A 462 -21.87 20.20 17.15
N SER A 463 -21.20 19.75 16.09
CA SER A 463 -19.82 20.17 15.77
C SER A 463 -19.80 21.51 15.04
N VAL A 464 -18.67 22.21 15.11
CA VAL A 464 -18.45 23.48 14.40
C VAL A 464 -17.40 23.25 13.30
N PHE A 465 -17.76 23.49 12.05
CA PHE A 465 -16.87 23.37 10.90
C PHE A 465 -15.85 24.53 10.88
N LEU A 466 -14.55 24.23 10.74
CA LEU A 466 -13.45 25.20 10.79
C LEU A 466 -13.09 25.80 9.40
N GLY A 467 -13.51 25.17 8.31
CA GLY A 467 -13.23 25.66 6.94
C GLY A 467 -14.02 26.91 6.53
N GLY A 468 -14.79 27.53 7.43
CA GLY A 468 -15.51 28.77 7.22
C GLY A 468 -14.64 30.00 7.51
N SER A 469 -14.82 31.06 6.73
CA SER A 469 -14.22 32.35 7.04
C SER A 469 -14.61 32.80 8.46
N SER A 470 -13.66 33.26 9.25
CA SER A 470 -13.85 33.80 10.60
C SER A 470 -14.75 35.05 10.59
N GLY A 471 -16.05 34.87 10.43
CA GLY A 471 -17.00 35.99 10.30
C GLY A 471 -18.47 35.60 10.16
N GLY A 472 -18.83 34.31 10.24
CA GLY A 472 -20.23 33.84 10.20
C GLY A 472 -20.88 33.93 8.82
N ALA A 473 -20.11 34.04 7.75
CA ALA A 473 -20.61 33.89 6.39
C ALA A 473 -20.86 32.39 6.08
N GLU A 474 -21.95 32.11 5.38
CA GLU A 474 -22.25 30.77 4.87
C GLU A 474 -21.09 30.30 3.98
N VAL A 475 -20.54 29.12 4.24
CA VAL A 475 -19.43 28.56 3.47
C VAL A 475 -19.93 28.12 2.10
N ASP A 476 -19.35 28.66 1.03
CA ASP A 476 -19.53 28.10 -0.31
C ASP A 476 -18.74 26.80 -0.43
N ILE A 477 -19.42 25.68 -0.24
CA ILE A 477 -18.81 24.33 -0.26
C ILE A 477 -18.11 24.06 -1.58
N SER A 478 -18.68 24.49 -2.70
CA SER A 478 -18.06 24.26 -4.02
C SER A 478 -16.72 24.97 -4.15
N SER A 479 -16.62 26.22 -3.67
CA SER A 479 -15.34 26.94 -3.63
C SER A 479 -14.37 26.31 -2.65
N TRP A 480 -14.86 25.96 -1.45
CA TRP A 480 -14.02 25.32 -0.43
C TRP A 480 -13.44 23.97 -0.91
N VAL A 481 -14.23 23.11 -1.56
CA VAL A 481 -13.75 21.83 -2.12
C VAL A 481 -12.66 22.08 -3.16
N ARG A 482 -12.87 23.01 -4.09
CA ARG A 482 -11.87 23.35 -5.12
C ARG A 482 -10.56 23.86 -4.53
N ASP A 483 -10.64 24.69 -3.50
CA ASP A 483 -9.47 25.29 -2.85
C ASP A 483 -8.67 24.26 -2.02
N ASN A 484 -9.32 23.17 -1.58
CA ASN A 484 -8.72 22.12 -0.73
C ASN A 484 -8.50 20.78 -1.44
N ALA A 485 -8.83 20.64 -2.72
CA ALA A 485 -8.75 19.38 -3.47
C ALA A 485 -7.33 18.98 -3.92
N GLY A 486 -6.31 19.72 -3.55
CA GLY A 486 -4.93 19.48 -3.98
C GLY A 486 -4.12 18.53 -3.08
N SER A 487 -4.74 17.99 -2.04
CA SER A 487 -4.07 17.08 -1.11
C SER A 487 -3.90 15.68 -1.70
N VAL A 488 -2.75 15.06 -1.41
CA VAL A 488 -2.38 13.73 -1.91
C VAL A 488 -2.80 12.68 -0.90
N SER A 489 -3.57 11.67 -1.33
CA SER A 489 -3.90 10.51 -0.49
C SER A 489 -2.80 9.45 -0.50
N HIS A 490 -1.91 9.47 -1.51
CA HIS A 490 -0.89 8.45 -1.77
C HIS A 490 -1.48 7.06 -2.11
N HIS A 491 -2.71 7.00 -2.61
CA HIS A 491 -3.38 5.79 -3.11
C HIS A 491 -3.20 5.62 -4.62
N PHE A 492 -1.99 5.91 -5.11
CA PHE A 492 -1.68 5.86 -6.53
C PHE A 492 -1.89 4.48 -7.12
N GLY A 493 -2.54 4.45 -8.30
CA GLY A 493 -2.71 3.26 -9.11
C GLY A 493 -2.63 3.59 -10.59
N GLY A 494 -2.81 2.57 -11.44
CA GLY A 494 -2.71 2.72 -12.89
C GLY A 494 -1.26 2.86 -13.36
N GLY A 495 -1.08 3.42 -14.52
CA GLY A 495 0.24 3.62 -15.13
C GLY A 495 0.73 2.42 -15.95
N CYS A 496 0.32 1.21 -15.63
CA CYS A 496 0.50 0.01 -16.45
C CYS A 496 -0.52 -1.06 -16.08
N TYR A 497 -1.81 -0.72 -16.16
CA TYR A 497 -2.86 -1.60 -15.67
C TYR A 497 -3.05 -2.87 -16.50
N THR A 498 -3.56 -3.90 -15.83
CA THR A 498 -4.00 -5.16 -16.43
C THR A 498 -5.52 -5.23 -16.53
N ALA A 499 -6.00 -6.08 -17.42
CA ALA A 499 -7.40 -6.48 -17.51
C ALA A 499 -7.49 -7.92 -18.04
N ALA A 500 -8.65 -8.57 -17.83
CA ALA A 500 -8.91 -9.90 -18.39
C ALA A 500 -8.77 -9.89 -19.92
N ASP A 501 -8.31 -10.99 -20.50
CA ASP A 501 -8.03 -11.07 -21.95
C ASP A 501 -9.27 -10.95 -22.81
N ASP A 502 -10.43 -11.34 -22.28
CA ASP A 502 -11.74 -11.23 -22.93
C ASP A 502 -12.41 -9.86 -22.76
N ALA A 503 -11.80 -8.95 -22.01
CA ALA A 503 -12.34 -7.60 -21.79
C ALA A 503 -12.27 -6.67 -23.01
N ASP A 504 -11.63 -7.10 -24.12
CA ASP A 504 -11.40 -6.30 -25.34
C ASP A 504 -10.83 -4.89 -25.03
N ASP A 505 -9.93 -4.81 -24.06
CA ASP A 505 -9.32 -3.58 -23.59
C ASP A 505 -7.94 -3.37 -24.25
N ALA A 506 -7.93 -2.69 -25.39
CA ALA A 506 -6.71 -2.39 -26.14
C ALA A 506 -5.80 -1.37 -25.44
N SER A 507 -6.28 -0.68 -24.41
CA SER A 507 -5.52 0.33 -23.66
C SER A 507 -4.81 -0.22 -22.42
N ARG A 508 -4.94 -1.52 -22.12
CA ARG A 508 -4.19 -2.16 -21.06
C ARG A 508 -2.69 -2.25 -21.39
N CYS A 509 -1.87 -2.05 -20.39
CA CYS A 509 -0.41 -2.09 -20.52
C CYS A 509 0.17 -3.49 -20.26
N ALA A 510 -0.44 -4.25 -19.36
CA ALA A 510 -0.06 -5.61 -19.00
C ALA A 510 -1.16 -6.62 -19.37
N ASP A 511 -0.77 -7.85 -19.69
CA ASP A 511 -1.70 -8.95 -19.96
C ASP A 511 -2.27 -9.53 -18.64
N ALA A 512 -3.19 -10.49 -18.77
CA ALA A 512 -3.86 -11.12 -17.64
C ALA A 512 -2.90 -11.85 -16.68
N SER A 513 -1.69 -12.17 -17.10
CA SER A 513 -0.64 -12.75 -16.26
C SER A 513 0.30 -11.73 -15.64
N PHE A 514 -0.04 -10.43 -15.71
CA PHE A 514 0.76 -9.30 -15.24
C PHE A 514 2.07 -9.05 -16.01
N ARG A 515 2.24 -9.67 -17.18
CA ARG A 515 3.38 -9.43 -18.04
C ARG A 515 3.13 -8.18 -18.89
N VAL A 516 4.14 -7.33 -19.00
CA VAL A 516 4.10 -6.12 -19.84
C VAL A 516 3.94 -6.53 -21.31
N ILE A 517 2.89 -6.03 -21.96
CA ILE A 517 2.56 -6.35 -23.36
C ILE A 517 3.71 -5.91 -24.29
N GLY A 518 4.10 -6.81 -25.19
CA GLY A 518 5.25 -6.64 -26.07
C GLY A 518 6.57 -7.18 -25.50
N THR A 519 6.59 -7.57 -24.22
CA THR A 519 7.76 -8.22 -23.62
C THR A 519 7.58 -9.75 -23.50
N ARG A 520 8.67 -10.46 -23.24
CA ARG A 520 8.65 -11.91 -23.04
C ARG A 520 8.70 -12.30 -21.58
N ASN A 521 9.46 -11.54 -20.78
CA ASN A 521 9.84 -11.91 -19.42
C ASN A 521 9.95 -10.70 -18.47
N VAL A 522 9.15 -9.66 -18.70
CA VAL A 522 9.01 -8.52 -17.77
C VAL A 522 7.60 -8.55 -17.19
N TYR A 523 7.50 -8.71 -15.87
CA TYR A 523 6.26 -8.80 -15.11
C TYR A 523 6.16 -7.67 -14.09
N LEU A 524 4.95 -7.38 -13.62
CA LEU A 524 4.67 -6.33 -12.65
C LEU A 524 4.11 -6.91 -11.33
N SER A 525 4.38 -6.22 -10.22
CA SER A 525 3.96 -6.63 -8.88
C SER A 525 3.68 -5.44 -7.95
N ASP A 526 2.95 -4.44 -8.43
CA ASP A 526 2.59 -3.26 -7.65
C ASP A 526 1.28 -2.61 -8.12
N ALA A 527 0.92 -1.47 -7.52
CA ALA A 527 -0.32 -0.76 -7.81
C ALA A 527 -0.42 -0.20 -9.24
N SER A 528 0.65 -0.23 -10.06
CA SER A 528 0.56 0.14 -11.47
C SER A 528 -0.41 -0.74 -12.26
N LEU A 529 -0.63 -1.99 -11.79
CA LEU A 529 -1.56 -2.95 -12.36
C LEU A 529 -3.05 -2.62 -12.14
N MET A 530 -3.37 -1.73 -11.21
CA MET A 530 -4.76 -1.38 -10.87
C MET A 530 -5.35 -0.47 -11.94
N LYS A 531 -6.50 -0.83 -12.51
CA LYS A 531 -7.23 0.00 -13.49
C LYS A 531 -8.11 1.06 -12.81
N GLU A 532 -8.68 0.70 -11.68
CA GLU A 532 -9.57 1.55 -10.88
C GLU A 532 -9.02 1.66 -9.45
N GLY A 533 -9.36 2.76 -8.78
CA GLY A 533 -9.20 2.88 -7.34
C GLY A 533 -10.26 2.06 -6.58
N THR A 534 -9.97 1.77 -5.34
CA THR A 534 -10.84 1.07 -4.39
C THR A 534 -10.55 1.59 -2.98
N VAL A 535 -10.98 0.89 -1.93
CA VAL A 535 -10.51 1.15 -0.56
C VAL A 535 -8.98 1.30 -0.52
N ASN A 536 -8.39 1.70 0.61
CA ASN A 536 -6.92 1.83 0.71
C ASN A 536 -6.22 0.66 0.00
N PRO A 537 -5.33 0.89 -0.96
CA PRO A 537 -4.85 -0.15 -1.89
C PRO A 537 -3.87 -1.15 -1.27
N TYR A 538 -3.41 -0.94 -0.03
CA TYR A 538 -2.32 -1.69 0.59
C TYR A 538 -2.56 -3.21 0.58
N ALA A 539 -3.72 -3.68 1.07
CA ALA A 539 -4.06 -5.09 1.07
C ALA A 539 -4.08 -5.68 -0.35
N PHE A 540 -4.68 -4.95 -1.30
CA PHE A 540 -4.75 -5.40 -2.69
C PHE A 540 -3.39 -5.48 -3.36
N VAL A 541 -2.46 -4.58 -3.03
CA VAL A 541 -1.08 -4.63 -3.54
C VAL A 541 -0.32 -5.84 -2.98
N MET A 542 -0.56 -6.23 -1.72
CA MET A 542 -0.02 -7.47 -1.18
C MET A 542 -0.57 -8.70 -1.91
N TYR A 543 -1.88 -8.73 -2.17
CA TYR A 543 -2.49 -9.76 -3.02
C TYR A 543 -1.88 -9.77 -4.43
N ILE A 544 -1.66 -8.61 -5.06
CA ILE A 544 -0.97 -8.52 -6.36
C ILE A 544 0.40 -9.21 -6.29
N GLY A 545 1.16 -9.01 -5.22
CA GLY A 545 2.45 -9.66 -4.99
C GLY A 545 2.34 -11.19 -4.98
N HIS A 546 1.38 -11.71 -4.22
CA HIS A 546 1.08 -13.14 -4.17
C HIS A 546 0.71 -13.71 -5.55
N GLN A 547 -0.19 -13.05 -6.28
CA GLN A 547 -0.62 -13.50 -7.60
C GLN A 547 0.50 -13.36 -8.65
N ALA A 548 1.32 -12.31 -8.59
CA ALA A 548 2.45 -12.13 -9.50
C ALA A 548 3.48 -13.26 -9.36
N ALA A 549 3.76 -13.69 -8.12
CA ALA A 549 4.64 -14.83 -7.88
C ALA A 549 4.09 -16.11 -8.51
N LYS A 550 2.79 -16.39 -8.34
CA LYS A 550 2.13 -17.55 -8.97
C LYS A 550 2.26 -17.49 -10.49
N ASN A 551 1.97 -16.34 -11.09
CA ASN A 551 2.06 -16.17 -12.54
C ASN A 551 3.48 -16.41 -13.08
N VAL A 552 4.49 -15.92 -12.35
CA VAL A 552 5.91 -16.11 -12.72
C VAL A 552 6.32 -17.59 -12.56
N LEU A 553 5.91 -18.25 -11.47
CA LEU A 553 6.18 -19.67 -11.24
C LEU A 553 5.60 -20.55 -12.36
N ASP A 554 4.34 -20.31 -12.72
CA ASP A 554 3.69 -21.04 -13.80
C ASP A 554 4.35 -20.81 -15.17
N ALA A 555 4.58 -19.53 -15.51
CA ALA A 555 5.03 -19.17 -16.85
C ALA A 555 6.52 -19.47 -17.12
N ALA A 556 7.39 -19.26 -16.12
CA ALA A 556 8.84 -19.35 -16.30
C ALA A 556 9.44 -20.64 -15.72
N PHE A 557 8.80 -21.25 -14.71
CA PHE A 557 9.37 -22.38 -13.99
C PHE A 557 8.52 -23.66 -14.09
N GLY A 558 7.29 -23.58 -14.63
CA GLY A 558 6.41 -24.74 -14.84
C GLY A 558 5.91 -25.37 -13.53
N VAL A 559 5.89 -24.59 -12.45
CA VAL A 559 5.40 -25.02 -11.15
C VAL A 559 3.92 -24.65 -11.10
N GLY A 560 3.02 -25.62 -11.39
CA GLY A 560 1.56 -25.42 -11.32
C GLY A 560 1.12 -25.01 -9.92
N ALA A 561 0.06 -24.23 -9.84
CA ALA A 561 -0.47 -23.62 -8.61
C ALA A 561 -0.86 -24.61 -7.49
N ASP A 562 -0.87 -25.90 -7.74
CA ASP A 562 -1.31 -26.97 -6.83
C ASP A 562 -0.17 -27.73 -6.13
N THR A 563 1.10 -27.38 -6.34
CA THR A 563 2.20 -27.97 -5.58
C THR A 563 2.51 -27.11 -4.35
N GLU A 564 1.69 -27.23 -3.32
CA GLU A 564 2.07 -26.77 -1.97
C GLU A 564 3.33 -27.58 -1.55
N VAL A 565 4.45 -26.88 -1.39
CA VAL A 565 5.63 -27.46 -0.74
C VAL A 565 5.26 -27.64 0.72
N GLU A 566 5.08 -28.91 1.18
CA GLU A 566 4.90 -29.22 2.61
C GLU A 566 6.04 -28.54 3.39
N GLY A 567 5.68 -27.48 4.10
CA GLY A 567 6.60 -26.76 4.97
C GLY A 567 7.07 -27.68 6.09
N GLY A 568 8.37 -27.92 6.18
CA GLY A 568 8.96 -28.65 7.27
C GLY A 568 8.66 -27.97 8.60
N SER A 569 7.77 -28.57 9.41
CA SER A 569 7.54 -28.18 10.81
C SER A 569 8.84 -28.26 11.60
N PRO A 570 9.14 -27.29 12.46
CA PRO A 570 10.26 -27.40 13.38
C PRO A 570 10.02 -28.57 14.36
N ALA A 571 11.01 -29.44 14.48
CA ALA A 571 11.00 -30.61 15.34
C ALA A 571 10.71 -30.22 16.79
N THR A 572 9.51 -30.48 17.27
CA THR A 572 9.17 -30.47 18.69
C THR A 572 9.67 -31.78 19.32
N SER A 573 10.57 -31.66 20.26
CA SER A 573 11.04 -32.77 21.11
C SER A 573 9.85 -33.38 21.88
N SER A 574 9.51 -34.63 21.56
CA SER A 574 8.51 -35.41 22.27
C SER A 574 9.04 -35.92 23.61
N SER A 575 8.42 -35.51 24.69
CA SER A 575 8.44 -36.28 25.95
C SER A 575 7.19 -37.18 25.98
N THR A 576 7.43 -38.48 25.92
CA THR A 576 6.43 -39.54 26.07
C THR A 576 5.84 -39.57 27.47
N SER A 577 4.51 -39.48 27.58
CA SER A 577 3.78 -40.07 28.70
C SER A 577 2.55 -40.79 28.16
N THR A 578 2.58 -42.09 28.35
CA THR A 578 1.49 -43.04 28.11
C THR A 578 0.34 -42.88 29.13
N SER A 579 -0.89 -42.80 28.67
CA SER A 579 -2.03 -43.34 29.39
C SER A 579 -3.27 -43.55 28.47
N ALA A 580 -4.00 -44.57 28.78
CA ALA A 580 -4.88 -45.38 27.98
C ALA A 580 -6.25 -44.79 27.66
N SER A 581 -6.80 -45.38 26.62
CA SER A 581 -8.15 -45.42 26.05
C SER A 581 -9.34 -45.29 26.98
N SER A 582 -10.39 -44.57 26.52
CA SER A 582 -11.76 -45.10 26.53
C SER A 582 -12.66 -44.37 25.52
N SER A 583 -13.31 -45.17 24.71
CA SER A 583 -14.32 -44.83 23.72
C SER A 583 -15.67 -44.45 24.36
N SER A 584 -16.40 -43.48 23.81
CA SER A 584 -17.85 -43.55 23.76
C SER A 584 -18.43 -42.64 22.66
N SER A 585 -19.14 -43.30 21.76
CA SER A 585 -20.02 -42.75 20.74
C SER A 585 -21.31 -42.21 21.35
N SER A 586 -21.83 -41.07 20.86
CA SER A 586 -23.28 -40.90 20.81
C SER A 586 -23.69 -39.94 19.68
N ARG A 587 -24.51 -40.49 18.80
CA ARG A 587 -25.33 -39.77 17.80
C ARG A 587 -26.35 -38.91 18.54
N TYR A 588 -26.65 -37.72 17.99
CA TYR A 588 -28.01 -37.19 18.06
C TYR A 588 -28.47 -36.63 16.72
N GLU A 589 -29.70 -37.01 16.42
CA GLU A 589 -30.43 -36.80 15.18
C GLU A 589 -31.05 -35.39 15.08
N ARG A 590 -31.38 -35.05 13.85
CA ARG A 590 -32.14 -33.90 13.36
C ARG A 590 -33.51 -33.76 14.03
N VAL A 591 -33.91 -32.51 14.30
CA VAL A 591 -35.34 -32.13 14.33
C VAL A 591 -35.52 -30.85 13.50
N ILE A 592 -36.27 -31.01 12.42
CA ILE A 592 -36.83 -29.94 11.60
C ILE A 592 -38.15 -29.53 12.26
N VAL A 593 -38.36 -28.24 12.52
CA VAL A 593 -39.72 -27.69 12.70
C VAL A 593 -39.81 -26.40 11.88
N GLY A 594 -40.62 -26.48 10.82
CA GLY A 594 -41.05 -25.32 10.04
C GLY A 594 -42.21 -24.60 10.75
N ILE A 595 -42.18 -23.26 10.64
CA ILE A 595 -43.39 -22.46 10.87
C ILE A 595 -43.53 -21.49 9.69
N LEU A 596 -44.64 -21.67 9.03
CA LEU A 596 -45.23 -20.87 7.96
C LEU A 596 -46.16 -19.81 8.60
N VAL A 597 -45.99 -18.52 8.32
CA VAL A 597 -47.06 -17.50 8.52
C VAL A 597 -46.86 -16.42 7.48
N LEU A 598 -47.58 -16.42 6.50
CA LEU A 598 -48.80 -15.73 6.02
C LEU A 598 -48.66 -14.21 5.94
N ILE A 599 -48.70 -13.78 4.69
CA ILE A 599 -48.86 -12.39 4.18
C ILE A 599 -50.24 -11.86 4.58
N LEU A 600 -50.26 -10.56 4.95
CA LEU A 600 -51.46 -9.74 4.70
C LEU A 600 -50.99 -8.29 4.37
N VAL A 601 -51.35 -7.93 3.14
CA VAL A 601 -51.38 -6.57 2.55
C VAL A 601 -52.57 -5.83 3.16
N LEU A 602 -52.46 -4.55 3.43
CA LEU A 602 -53.46 -3.51 3.16
C LEU A 602 -52.99 -2.12 3.65
N ASP A 603 -53.08 -1.20 2.70
CA ASP A 603 -53.19 0.24 2.61
C ASP A 603 -51.94 1.08 2.74
#